data_8c6d219ae2a8285f58a859b378ec8433
#
_entry.id   8c6d219ae2a8285f58a859b378ec8433
#
_cell.length_a   1.000
_cell.length_b   1.000
_cell.length_c   1.000
_cell.angle_alpha   90.00
_cell.angle_beta   90.00
_cell.angle_gamma   90.00
#
_symmetry.space_group_name_H-M   'P 1'
#
loop_
_entity.id
_entity.type
_entity.pdbx_description
1 polymer ?
#
loop_
_entity_poly.entity_id
_entity_poly.type
_entity_poly.pdbx_seq_one_letter_code
_entity_poly.pdbx_strand_id
1 'polypeptide(L)'
;MSPIISKSNDKVNHSRDPNLDGVLDLVHTIMHQFRSQQFQALREGQHEMTPMEGRVLGFFARHPGSTQSDLAKRTGKDKAQLTRLITALRERGLLQGEADAADRRNTCLSLTDAGRIVQQKIKRQAEALNAQAMQNLSAEQQQTLRSLLLQVKSNLDDCA
;
A
#
# COMPACT_ATOMS: atom_id res chain seq x y z
N MET A 1 63.50 21.41 7.35
CA MET A 1 63.04 20.82 6.09
C MET A 1 62.07 19.72 6.42
N SER A 2 60.79 20.00 6.37
CA SER A 2 59.72 18.99 6.60
C SER A 2 59.13 18.61 5.26
N PRO A 3 58.94 17.32 4.95
CA PRO A 3 58.24 16.93 3.75
C PRO A 3 56.72 17.02 3.94
N ILE A 4 56.10 17.64 2.99
CA ILE A 4 54.64 17.79 2.84
C ILE A 4 54.03 16.43 2.52
N ILE A 5 53.20 15.90 3.41
CA ILE A 5 52.38 14.71 3.16
C ILE A 5 51.17 15.14 2.32
N SER A 6 51.23 14.80 1.03
CA SER A 6 50.08 14.91 0.14
C SER A 6 49.00 13.90 0.58
N LYS A 7 47.87 14.40 1.00
CA LYS A 7 46.65 13.59 1.19
C LYS A 7 46.08 13.32 -0.20
N SER A 8 46.30 12.13 -0.72
CA SER A 8 45.56 11.61 -1.85
C SER A 8 44.12 11.41 -1.44
N ASN A 9 43.28 12.26 -1.98
CA ASN A 9 41.86 12.19 -1.85
C ASN A 9 41.35 11.10 -2.83
N ASP A 10 41.37 9.84 -2.40
CA ASP A 10 40.75 8.76 -3.13
C ASP A 10 39.24 9.02 -3.19
N LYS A 11 38.84 9.75 -4.23
CA LYS A 11 37.44 9.74 -4.69
C LYS A 11 37.17 8.33 -5.21
N VAL A 12 36.59 7.50 -4.37
CA VAL A 12 35.95 6.26 -4.82
C VAL A 12 34.82 6.70 -5.75
N ASN A 13 35.16 6.75 -7.02
CA ASN A 13 34.21 6.92 -8.10
C ASN A 13 33.41 5.60 -8.19
N HIS A 14 32.33 5.51 -7.43
CA HIS A 14 31.31 4.50 -7.68
C HIS A 14 30.73 4.85 -9.04
N SER A 15 31.27 4.23 -10.07
CA SER A 15 30.60 4.15 -11.37
C SER A 15 29.27 3.43 -11.14
N ARG A 16 28.24 4.21 -10.79
CA ARG A 16 26.88 3.73 -10.78
C ARG A 16 26.57 3.25 -12.18
N ASP A 17 26.25 1.97 -12.31
CA ASP A 17 25.77 1.41 -13.56
C ASP A 17 24.45 2.14 -13.88
N PRO A 18 24.40 2.94 -14.97
CA PRO A 18 23.20 3.74 -15.30
C PRO A 18 21.95 2.87 -15.54
N ASN A 19 22.11 1.56 -15.72
CA ASN A 19 21.00 0.62 -15.83
C ASN A 19 20.43 0.19 -14.47
N LEU A 20 21.20 0.19 -13.38
CA LEU A 20 20.73 -0.19 -12.05
C LEU A 20 19.95 0.95 -11.37
N ASP A 21 20.39 2.20 -11.55
CA ASP A 21 19.68 3.38 -11.03
C ASP A 21 18.31 3.56 -11.72
N GLY A 22 18.16 3.11 -12.99
CA GLY A 22 16.93 3.23 -13.76
C GLY A 22 15.79 2.28 -13.34
N VAL A 23 16.08 1.09 -12.82
CA VAL A 23 15.02 0.09 -12.50
C VAL A 23 14.23 0.51 -11.27
N LEU A 24 14.87 0.89 -10.18
CA LEU A 24 14.18 1.30 -8.96
C LEU A 24 13.49 2.66 -9.12
N ASP A 25 14.08 3.58 -9.88
CA ASP A 25 13.46 4.85 -10.25
C ASP A 25 12.21 4.63 -11.11
N LEU A 26 12.24 3.68 -12.04
CA LEU A 26 11.09 3.28 -12.83
C LEU A 26 9.99 2.68 -11.95
N VAL A 27 10.34 1.79 -11.03
CA VAL A 27 9.39 1.23 -10.05
C VAL A 27 8.76 2.33 -9.21
N HIS A 28 9.57 3.29 -8.74
CA HIS A 28 9.07 4.46 -8.00
C HIS A 28 8.09 5.29 -8.83
N THR A 29 8.43 5.59 -10.08
CA THR A 29 7.58 6.34 -11.01
C THR A 29 6.27 5.61 -11.28
N ILE A 30 6.31 4.30 -11.55
CA ILE A 30 5.13 3.46 -11.75
C ILE A 30 4.23 3.51 -10.51
N MET A 31 4.80 3.36 -9.32
CA MET A 31 4.04 3.39 -8.07
C MET A 31 3.43 4.76 -7.79
N HIS A 32 4.12 5.84 -8.14
CA HIS A 32 3.59 7.20 -8.03
C HIS A 32 2.39 7.40 -8.98
N GLN A 33 2.52 7.04 -10.24
CA GLN A 33 1.45 7.12 -11.24
C GLN A 33 0.24 6.25 -10.84
N PHE A 34 0.48 5.01 -10.43
CA PHE A 34 -0.57 4.09 -9.99
C PHE A 34 -1.36 4.65 -8.80
N ARG A 35 -0.66 5.19 -7.79
CA ARG A 35 -1.30 5.82 -6.63
C ARG A 35 -2.10 7.07 -7.00
N SER A 36 -1.57 7.89 -7.90
CA SER A 36 -2.27 9.09 -8.39
C SER A 36 -3.58 8.73 -9.09
N GLN A 37 -3.55 7.75 -9.98
CA GLN A 37 -4.76 7.28 -10.68
C GLN A 37 -5.76 6.61 -9.74
N GLN A 38 -5.28 5.83 -8.77
CA GLN A 38 -6.14 5.27 -7.72
C GLN A 38 -6.82 6.36 -6.90
N PHE A 39 -6.07 7.40 -6.53
CA PHE A 39 -6.60 8.53 -5.76
C PHE A 39 -7.66 9.29 -6.56
N GLN A 40 -7.40 9.56 -7.83
CA GLN A 40 -8.35 10.24 -8.72
C GLN A 40 -9.65 9.42 -8.87
N ALA A 41 -9.56 8.13 -9.14
CA ALA A 41 -10.71 7.24 -9.25
C ALA A 41 -11.56 7.19 -7.96
N LEU A 42 -10.92 7.24 -6.79
CA LEU A 42 -11.59 7.27 -5.49
C LEU A 42 -12.31 8.60 -5.22
N ARG A 43 -11.75 9.72 -5.70
CA ARG A 43 -12.36 11.06 -5.55
C ARG A 43 -13.54 11.28 -6.50
N GLU A 44 -13.47 10.76 -7.71
CA GLU A 44 -14.55 10.87 -8.71
C GLU A 44 -15.75 9.97 -8.39
N GLY A 45 -15.58 9.04 -7.45
CA GLY A 45 -16.66 8.18 -6.97
C GLY A 45 -17.65 8.91 -6.05
N GLN A 46 -18.90 8.41 -5.97
CA GLN A 46 -19.98 8.96 -5.13
C GLN A 46 -19.66 9.09 -3.63
N HIS A 47 -18.54 8.56 -3.17
CA HIS A 47 -18.21 8.45 -1.75
C HIS A 47 -16.94 9.21 -1.34
N GLU A 48 -16.31 9.98 -2.22
CA GLU A 48 -15.11 10.77 -1.91
C GLU A 48 -14.16 10.08 -0.89
N MET A 49 -13.66 8.90 -1.27
CA MET A 49 -12.83 8.08 -0.40
C MET A 49 -11.36 8.45 -0.49
N THR A 50 -10.69 8.51 0.63
CA THR A 50 -9.23 8.56 0.64
C THR A 50 -8.64 7.17 0.41
N PRO A 51 -7.41 7.05 -0.14
CA PRO A 51 -6.74 5.75 -0.28
C PRO A 51 -6.62 4.97 1.03
N MET A 52 -6.48 5.69 2.15
CA MET A 52 -6.36 5.04 3.46
C MET A 52 -7.70 4.48 3.93
N GLU A 53 -8.79 5.19 3.75
CA GLU A 53 -10.14 4.68 4.03
C GLU A 53 -10.46 3.44 3.19
N GLY A 54 -10.09 3.45 1.90
CA GLY A 54 -10.22 2.28 1.03
C GLY A 54 -9.42 1.07 1.54
N ARG A 55 -8.21 1.28 2.07
CA ARG A 55 -7.40 0.21 2.69
C ARG A 55 -8.01 -0.33 3.96
N VAL A 56 -8.58 0.54 4.81
CA VAL A 56 -9.29 0.14 6.03
C VAL A 56 -10.51 -0.70 5.69
N LEU A 57 -11.34 -0.27 4.74
CA LEU A 57 -12.47 -1.07 4.26
C LEU A 57 -12.00 -2.41 3.68
N GLY A 58 -10.95 -2.40 2.87
CA GLY A 58 -10.37 -3.60 2.29
C GLY A 58 -9.83 -4.58 3.34
N PHE A 59 -9.31 -4.09 4.45
CA PHE A 59 -8.90 -4.94 5.58
C PHE A 59 -10.09 -5.64 6.21
N PHE A 60 -11.12 -4.90 6.62
CA PHE A 60 -12.29 -5.48 7.27
C PHE A 60 -13.17 -6.33 6.32
N ALA A 61 -13.08 -6.11 5.01
CA ALA A 61 -13.69 -7.00 4.02
C ALA A 61 -13.05 -8.38 4.01
N ARG A 62 -11.73 -8.46 4.17
CA ARG A 62 -10.97 -9.72 4.20
C ARG A 62 -10.93 -10.38 5.57
N HIS A 63 -11.12 -9.59 6.63
CA HIS A 63 -11.02 -10.01 8.02
C HIS A 63 -12.23 -9.48 8.81
N PRO A 64 -13.46 -9.96 8.50
CA PRO A 64 -14.65 -9.54 9.23
C PRO A 64 -14.55 -9.98 10.70
N GLY A 65 -14.99 -9.13 11.61
CA GLY A 65 -14.89 -9.37 13.04
C GLY A 65 -13.54 -9.05 13.67
N SER A 66 -12.56 -8.57 12.91
CA SER A 66 -11.29 -8.10 13.45
C SER A 66 -11.44 -6.79 14.24
N THR A 67 -10.49 -6.54 15.14
CA THR A 67 -10.43 -5.34 15.95
C THR A 67 -9.57 -4.24 15.32
N GLN A 68 -9.67 -3.02 15.86
CA GLN A 68 -8.74 -1.95 15.52
C GLN A 68 -7.27 -2.32 15.82
N SER A 69 -7.04 -3.09 16.88
CA SER A 69 -5.69 -3.55 17.25
C SER A 69 -5.09 -4.47 16.20
N ASP A 70 -5.91 -5.34 15.59
CA ASP A 70 -5.46 -6.22 14.50
C ASP A 70 -5.09 -5.41 13.25
N LEU A 71 -5.87 -4.38 12.94
CA LEU A 71 -5.55 -3.44 11.86
C LEU A 71 -4.25 -2.69 12.13
N ALA A 72 -4.03 -2.21 13.37
CA ALA A 72 -2.81 -1.52 13.77
C ALA A 72 -1.57 -2.38 13.61
N LYS A 73 -1.60 -3.63 14.09
CA LYS A 73 -0.50 -4.61 13.94
C LYS A 73 -0.14 -4.83 12.47
N ARG A 74 -1.14 -4.90 11.60
CA ARG A 74 -0.92 -5.16 10.17
C ARG A 74 -0.42 -3.95 9.40
N THR A 75 -0.82 -2.74 9.78
CA THR A 75 -0.49 -1.52 9.05
C THR A 75 0.70 -0.78 9.61
N GLY A 76 1.12 -1.07 10.84
CA GLY A 76 2.13 -0.30 11.56
C GLY A 76 1.75 1.17 11.80
N LYS A 77 0.47 1.50 11.66
CA LYS A 77 -0.04 2.88 11.77
C LYS A 77 -0.35 3.24 13.21
N ASP A 78 -0.23 4.54 13.49
CA ASP A 78 -0.61 5.10 14.77
C ASP A 78 -2.10 4.83 15.11
N LYS A 79 -2.32 4.43 16.36
CA LYS A 79 -3.65 4.05 16.87
C LYS A 79 -4.65 5.20 16.79
N ALA A 80 -4.21 6.44 17.07
CA ALA A 80 -5.08 7.61 17.03
C ALA A 80 -5.55 7.91 15.59
N GLN A 81 -4.65 7.78 14.61
CA GLN A 81 -4.99 7.93 13.20
C GLN A 81 -6.02 6.88 12.76
N LEU A 82 -5.82 5.62 13.15
CA LEU A 82 -6.75 4.54 12.83
C LEU A 82 -8.12 4.75 13.50
N THR A 83 -8.14 5.23 14.74
CA THR A 83 -9.39 5.55 15.44
C THR A 83 -10.21 6.58 14.66
N ARG A 84 -9.58 7.66 14.20
CA ARG A 84 -10.27 8.70 13.41
C ARG A 84 -10.85 8.15 12.10
N LEU A 85 -10.08 7.32 11.39
CA LEU A 85 -10.53 6.69 10.15
C LEU A 85 -11.70 5.75 10.37
N ILE A 86 -11.63 4.90 11.39
CA ILE A 86 -12.71 3.96 11.73
C ILE A 86 -13.96 4.71 12.15
N THR A 87 -13.82 5.75 12.98
CA THR A 87 -14.96 6.59 13.41
C THR A 87 -15.62 7.24 12.20
N ALA A 88 -14.87 7.88 11.30
CA ALA A 88 -15.41 8.49 10.09
C ALA A 88 -16.12 7.48 9.18
N LEU A 89 -15.58 6.28 9.01
CA LEU A 89 -16.23 5.22 8.22
C LEU A 89 -17.50 4.68 8.88
N ARG A 90 -17.55 4.64 10.21
CA ARG A 90 -18.76 4.26 10.96
C ARG A 90 -19.83 5.34 10.86
N GLU A 91 -19.49 6.61 11.02
CA GLU A 91 -20.41 7.75 10.85
C GLU A 91 -21.02 7.79 9.45
N ARG A 92 -20.25 7.39 8.43
CA ARG A 92 -20.72 7.25 7.05
C ARG A 92 -21.53 5.96 6.81
N GLY A 93 -21.73 5.13 7.83
CA GLY A 93 -22.49 3.88 7.73
C GLY A 93 -21.81 2.80 6.88
N LEU A 94 -20.48 2.85 6.72
CA LEU A 94 -19.71 1.88 5.91
C LEU A 94 -19.11 0.76 6.77
N LEU A 95 -18.88 1.04 8.06
CA LEU A 95 -18.44 0.07 9.07
C LEU A 95 -19.46 0.00 10.20
N GLN A 96 -19.63 -1.17 10.75
CA GLN A 96 -20.37 -1.42 11.99
C GLN A 96 -19.46 -2.11 12.99
N GLY A 97 -19.75 -1.94 14.28
CA GLY A 97 -18.99 -2.54 15.36
C GLY A 97 -19.91 -3.22 16.35
N GLU A 98 -19.53 -4.40 16.77
CA GLU A 98 -20.19 -5.17 17.82
C GLU A 98 -19.21 -5.42 18.96
N ALA A 99 -19.69 -5.46 20.21
CA ALA A 99 -18.84 -5.82 21.34
C ALA A 99 -18.36 -7.27 21.16
N ASP A 100 -17.07 -7.50 21.39
CA ASP A 100 -16.51 -8.85 21.37
C ASP A 100 -17.17 -9.70 22.48
N ALA A 101 -17.62 -10.89 22.13
CA ALA A 101 -18.27 -11.82 23.07
C ALA A 101 -17.31 -12.29 24.17
N ALA A 102 -16.00 -12.39 23.89
CA ALA A 102 -14.99 -12.82 24.81
C ALA A 102 -14.41 -11.68 25.67
N ASP A 103 -14.29 -10.47 25.08
CA ASP A 103 -13.80 -9.28 25.80
C ASP A 103 -14.58 -8.04 25.34
N ARG A 104 -15.55 -7.64 26.14
CA ARG A 104 -16.43 -6.48 25.89
C ARG A 104 -15.69 -5.14 25.76
N ARG A 105 -14.39 -5.08 26.11
CA ARG A 105 -13.55 -3.90 25.91
C ARG A 105 -13.11 -3.75 24.44
N ASN A 106 -13.19 -4.83 23.67
CA ASN A 106 -12.88 -4.84 22.26
C ASN A 106 -14.14 -4.70 21.42
N THR A 107 -14.01 -3.99 20.31
CA THR A 107 -15.06 -3.87 19.32
C THR A 107 -14.61 -4.63 18.07
N CYS A 108 -15.39 -5.63 17.70
CA CYS A 108 -15.25 -6.35 16.44
C CYS A 108 -15.88 -5.52 15.32
N LEU A 109 -15.15 -5.27 14.26
CA LEU A 109 -15.56 -4.42 13.15
C LEU A 109 -15.84 -5.25 11.91
N SER A 110 -16.90 -4.89 11.20
CA SER A 110 -17.29 -5.49 9.94
C SER A 110 -17.89 -4.45 9.00
N LEU A 111 -17.93 -4.77 7.70
CA LEU A 111 -18.58 -3.92 6.73
C LEU A 111 -20.11 -4.03 6.87
N THR A 112 -20.78 -2.90 6.73
CA THR A 112 -22.22 -2.87 6.45
C THR A 112 -22.49 -3.29 5.00
N ASP A 113 -23.76 -3.46 4.61
CA ASP A 113 -24.12 -3.69 3.20
C ASP A 113 -23.66 -2.54 2.30
N ALA A 114 -23.83 -1.30 2.75
CA ALA A 114 -23.30 -0.13 2.06
C ALA A 114 -21.77 -0.18 1.94
N GLY A 115 -21.07 -0.54 3.00
CA GLY A 115 -19.63 -0.71 3.01
C GLY A 115 -19.15 -1.80 2.04
N ARG A 116 -19.89 -2.92 1.93
CA ARG A 116 -19.59 -3.98 0.95
C ARG A 116 -19.73 -3.49 -0.50
N ILE A 117 -20.78 -2.73 -0.79
CA ILE A 117 -20.99 -2.14 -2.14
C ILE A 117 -19.85 -1.20 -2.49
N VAL A 118 -19.46 -0.30 -1.58
CA VAL A 118 -18.35 0.64 -1.79
C VAL A 118 -17.04 -0.12 -2.00
N GLN A 119 -16.76 -1.11 -1.16
CA GLN A 119 -15.55 -1.92 -1.25
C GLN A 119 -15.48 -2.69 -2.58
N GLN A 120 -16.58 -3.23 -3.08
CA GLN A 120 -16.62 -3.88 -4.38
C GLN A 120 -16.31 -2.92 -5.52
N LYS A 121 -16.82 -1.68 -5.47
CA LYS A 121 -16.49 -0.64 -6.47
C LYS A 121 -15.00 -0.32 -6.45
N ILE A 122 -14.43 -0.10 -5.27
CA ILE A 122 -12.99 0.17 -5.10
C ILE A 122 -12.16 -1.00 -5.69
N LYS A 123 -12.54 -2.24 -5.37
CA LYS A 123 -11.86 -3.43 -5.87
C LYS A 123 -11.91 -3.51 -7.41
N ARG A 124 -13.07 -3.29 -8.02
CA ARG A 124 -13.23 -3.29 -9.48
C ARG A 124 -12.39 -2.19 -10.15
N GLN A 125 -12.33 -1.00 -9.57
CA GLN A 125 -11.49 0.09 -10.08
C GLN A 125 -10.00 -0.28 -10.00
N ALA A 126 -9.56 -0.87 -8.89
CA ALA A 126 -8.18 -1.34 -8.75
C ALA A 126 -7.83 -2.46 -9.73
N GLU A 127 -8.75 -3.39 -9.96
CA GLU A 127 -8.60 -4.48 -10.94
C GLU A 127 -8.52 -3.93 -12.37
N ALA A 128 -9.38 -2.98 -12.73
CA ALA A 128 -9.36 -2.32 -14.04
C ALA A 128 -8.04 -1.57 -14.28
N LEU A 129 -7.58 -0.82 -13.29
CA LEU A 129 -6.31 -0.11 -13.35
C LEU A 129 -5.12 -1.06 -13.49
N ASN A 130 -5.14 -2.18 -12.75
CA ASN A 130 -4.12 -3.22 -12.86
C ASN A 130 -4.13 -3.88 -14.25
N ALA A 131 -5.30 -4.19 -14.79
CA ALA A 131 -5.44 -4.74 -16.13
C ALA A 131 -4.91 -3.75 -17.20
N GLN A 132 -5.20 -2.46 -17.05
CA GLN A 132 -4.67 -1.41 -17.94
C GLN A 132 -3.14 -1.33 -17.84
N ALA A 133 -2.57 -1.38 -16.64
CA ALA A 133 -1.12 -1.35 -16.45
C ALA A 133 -0.40 -2.57 -17.06
N MET A 134 -1.09 -3.72 -17.13
CA MET A 134 -0.56 -4.97 -17.71
C MET A 134 -0.94 -5.15 -19.18
N GLN A 135 -1.60 -4.16 -19.79
CA GLN A 135 -2.00 -4.23 -21.20
C GLN A 135 -0.78 -4.44 -22.11
N ASN A 136 -0.96 -5.29 -23.14
CA ASN A 136 0.08 -5.66 -24.11
C ASN A 136 1.25 -6.50 -23.56
N LEU A 137 1.20 -6.93 -22.30
CA LEU A 137 2.12 -7.93 -21.77
C LEU A 137 1.47 -9.32 -21.86
N SER A 138 2.20 -10.27 -22.45
CA SER A 138 1.75 -11.68 -22.46
C SER A 138 1.72 -12.25 -21.02
N ALA A 139 1.00 -13.35 -20.81
CA ALA A 139 0.95 -14.02 -19.51
C ALA A 139 2.36 -14.43 -19.02
N GLU A 140 3.21 -14.88 -19.95
CA GLU A 140 4.60 -15.25 -19.64
C GLU A 140 5.44 -14.02 -19.23
N GLN A 141 5.29 -12.90 -19.94
CA GLN A 141 5.96 -11.64 -19.58
C GLN A 141 5.50 -11.12 -18.20
N GLN A 142 4.21 -11.19 -17.90
CA GLN A 142 3.67 -10.81 -16.59
C GLN A 142 4.22 -11.71 -15.48
N GLN A 143 4.33 -13.02 -15.72
CA GLN A 143 4.90 -13.97 -14.76
C GLN A 143 6.40 -13.70 -14.54
N THR A 144 7.14 -13.46 -15.60
CA THR A 144 8.57 -13.12 -15.53
C THR A 144 8.79 -11.83 -14.74
N LEU A 145 8.05 -10.77 -15.07
CA LEU A 145 8.11 -9.49 -14.36
C LEU A 145 7.83 -9.67 -12.85
N ARG A 146 6.78 -10.44 -12.52
CA ARG A 146 6.42 -10.74 -11.13
C ARG A 146 7.56 -11.46 -10.41
N SER A 147 8.18 -12.46 -11.04
CA SER A 147 9.28 -13.23 -10.45
C SER A 147 10.51 -12.36 -10.19
N LEU A 148 10.88 -11.50 -11.15
CA LEU A 148 12.00 -10.57 -11.00
C LEU A 148 11.76 -9.55 -9.89
N LEU A 149 10.56 -8.97 -9.80
CA LEU A 149 10.20 -8.04 -8.74
C LEU A 149 10.18 -8.72 -7.35
N LEU A 150 9.78 -9.97 -7.26
CA LEU A 150 9.86 -10.75 -6.01
C LEU A 150 11.30 -10.98 -5.59
N GLN A 151 12.21 -11.25 -6.52
CA GLN A 151 13.63 -11.39 -6.21
C GLN A 151 14.25 -10.07 -5.74
N VAL A 152 13.94 -8.96 -6.40
CA VAL A 152 14.36 -7.61 -5.94
C VAL A 152 13.86 -7.33 -4.53
N LYS A 153 12.59 -7.66 -4.25
CA LYS A 153 12.02 -7.51 -2.91
C LYS A 153 12.75 -8.36 -1.88
N SER A 154 13.01 -9.63 -2.16
CA SER A 154 13.73 -10.53 -1.26
C SER A 154 15.13 -10.01 -0.93
N ASN A 155 15.86 -9.53 -1.93
CA ASN A 155 17.19 -8.95 -1.72
C ASN A 155 17.17 -7.73 -0.77
N LEU A 156 16.09 -6.96 -0.80
CA LEU A 156 15.91 -5.82 0.13
C LEU A 156 15.52 -6.28 1.55
N ASP A 157 14.73 -7.34 1.67
CA ASP A 157 14.37 -7.91 2.97
C ASP A 157 15.60 -8.49 3.71
N ASP A 158 16.57 -9.02 2.97
CA ASP A 158 17.81 -9.58 3.52
C ASP A 158 18.83 -8.50 3.94
N CYS A 159 18.61 -7.24 3.55
CA CYS A 159 19.46 -6.10 3.89
C CYS A 159 19.00 -5.36 5.17
N ALA A 160 17.89 -5.75 5.78
CA ALA A 160 17.29 -5.12 6.96
C ALA A 160 17.60 -5.90 8.23
#